data_2e7706155ba82d26b59c9133c67b7b5b
#
_entry.id   2e7706155ba82d26b59c9133c67b7b5b
#
_cell.length_a   1.000
_cell.length_b   1.000
_cell.length_c   1.000
_cell.angle_alpha   90.00
_cell.angle_beta   90.00
_cell.angle_gamma   90.00
#
_symmetry.space_group_name_H-M   'P 1'
#
loop_
_entity.id
_entity.type
_entity.pdbx_description
1 polymer ?
#
loop_
_entity_poly.entity_id
_entity_poly.type
_entity_poly.pdbx_seq_one_letter_code
_entity_poly.pdbx_strand_id
1 'polypeptide(L)'
;MCRLHLENILTFLFKEPTMKHHYKDMPENLKGTYADYSHNFGFNWKEFVMTVPSPLMLVTTYKSNGLPNACMQSWATFTCANKGNGYYAILASVNKNGHFYKSLKETGDAVINFMSAEIFTKCMATIKNNQFKIDEIAASGLTAGKASWVNAPLVEECFMNLESKYVWEKEIAPGDDHVLICLEIIGAHIDDEHLSDRTGENGILFNIHHQQNPELTEKTGHDWAAVLSKKIDMGEY
;
A
#
# COMPACT_ATOMS: atom_id res chain seq x y z
N MET A 1 27.82 -38.93 16.84
CA MET A 1 26.73 -37.96 17.05
C MET A 1 27.14 -36.62 17.72
N CYS A 2 28.43 -36.39 18.01
CA CYS A 2 28.86 -35.19 18.77
C CYS A 2 29.54 -34.08 17.92
N ARG A 3 29.78 -34.31 16.63
CA ARG A 3 30.52 -33.34 15.78
C ARG A 3 29.61 -32.27 15.09
N LEU A 4 28.36 -32.64 14.83
CA LEU A 4 27.38 -31.72 14.18
C LEU A 4 26.83 -30.65 15.13
N HIS A 5 26.94 -30.80 16.44
CA HIS A 5 26.44 -29.81 17.42
C HIS A 5 27.44 -28.69 17.70
N LEU A 6 28.74 -28.94 17.49
CA LEU A 6 29.80 -27.95 17.72
C LEU A 6 29.95 -26.97 16.56
N GLU A 7 29.68 -27.37 15.32
CA GLU A 7 29.73 -26.46 14.15
C GLU A 7 28.58 -25.43 14.16
N ASN A 8 27.40 -25.83 14.64
CA ASN A 8 26.26 -24.91 14.79
C ASN A 8 26.43 -23.90 15.93
N ILE A 9 27.18 -24.22 16.98
CA ILE A 9 27.46 -23.34 18.11
C ILE A 9 28.54 -22.32 17.75
N LEU A 10 29.54 -22.71 16.96
CA LEU A 10 30.61 -21.82 16.51
C LEU A 10 30.12 -20.81 15.46
N THR A 11 29.13 -21.15 14.63
CA THR A 11 28.53 -20.23 13.65
C THR A 11 27.66 -19.16 14.33
N PHE A 12 27.19 -19.39 15.55
CA PHE A 12 26.42 -18.40 16.33
C PHE A 12 27.31 -17.39 17.07
N LEU A 13 28.61 -17.70 17.29
CA LEU A 13 29.54 -16.89 18.09
C LEU A 13 30.38 -15.90 17.29
N PHE A 14 30.40 -16.01 15.97
CA PHE A 14 31.14 -15.07 15.08
C PHE A 14 30.31 -14.64 13.89
N LYS A 15 29.12 -14.06 14.18
CA LYS A 15 28.48 -13.25 13.16
C LYS A 15 29.33 -11.99 13.02
N GLU A 16 30.04 -11.86 11.90
CA GLU A 16 30.74 -10.61 11.60
C GLU A 16 29.77 -9.43 11.81
N PRO A 17 30.23 -8.34 12.42
CA PRO A 17 29.36 -7.20 12.63
C PRO A 17 28.82 -6.76 11.27
N THR A 18 27.50 -6.77 11.11
CA THR A 18 26.87 -6.30 9.88
C THR A 18 27.26 -4.85 9.65
N MET A 19 27.99 -4.61 8.54
CA MET A 19 28.39 -3.27 8.15
C MET A 19 27.13 -2.46 7.81
N LYS A 20 26.99 -1.26 8.42
CA LYS A 20 25.92 -0.33 8.08
C LYS A 20 26.44 0.65 7.03
N HIS A 21 25.72 0.73 5.91
CA HIS A 21 25.98 1.73 4.89
C HIS A 21 25.26 3.04 5.25
N HIS A 22 25.88 4.18 4.92
CA HIS A 22 25.39 5.51 5.29
C HIS A 22 25.03 6.29 4.02
N TYR A 23 23.76 6.64 3.88
CA TYR A 23 23.27 7.38 2.72
C TYR A 23 22.64 8.70 3.16
N LYS A 24 23.36 9.81 2.98
CA LYS A 24 22.83 11.17 3.11
C LYS A 24 22.43 11.72 1.75
N ASP A 25 23.29 11.49 0.77
CA ASP A 25 23.13 11.92 -0.61
C ASP A 25 22.89 10.71 -1.52
N MET A 26 22.28 10.94 -2.68
CA MET A 26 22.00 9.87 -3.64
C MET A 26 23.29 9.21 -4.12
N PRO A 27 23.43 7.88 -3.97
CA PRO A 27 24.59 7.15 -4.47
C PRO A 27 24.77 7.33 -5.98
N GLU A 28 26.03 7.43 -6.45
CA GLU A 28 26.36 7.72 -7.85
C GLU A 28 25.80 6.68 -8.81
N ASN A 29 25.82 5.41 -8.44
CA ASN A 29 25.31 4.30 -9.23
C ASN A 29 23.77 4.25 -9.34
N LEU A 30 23.04 4.96 -8.47
CA LEU A 30 21.58 5.10 -8.58
C LEU A 30 21.16 6.22 -9.54
N LYS A 31 22.01 7.19 -9.85
CA LYS A 31 21.64 8.38 -10.63
C LYS A 31 20.98 8.04 -11.97
N GLY A 32 21.53 7.10 -12.72
CA GLY A 32 20.97 6.68 -14.01
C GLY A 32 19.62 5.97 -13.87
N THR A 33 19.49 5.06 -12.92
CA THR A 33 18.24 4.31 -12.66
C THR A 33 17.17 5.23 -12.13
N TYR A 34 17.53 6.11 -11.18
CA TYR A 34 16.60 7.02 -10.55
C TYR A 34 16.07 8.10 -11.50
N ALA A 35 16.87 8.60 -12.44
CA ALA A 35 16.41 9.59 -13.40
C ALA A 35 15.21 9.15 -14.21
N ASP A 36 15.18 7.89 -14.63
CA ASP A 36 14.05 7.31 -15.36
C ASP A 36 12.81 7.15 -14.47
N TYR A 37 12.99 6.76 -13.21
CA TYR A 37 11.89 6.54 -12.27
C TYR A 37 11.30 7.83 -11.71
N SER A 38 12.12 8.81 -11.34
CA SER A 38 11.62 10.09 -10.83
C SER A 38 10.80 10.84 -11.87
N HIS A 39 11.19 10.75 -13.13
CA HIS A 39 10.48 11.39 -14.23
C HIS A 39 9.09 10.76 -14.49
N ASN A 40 8.99 9.44 -14.36
CA ASN A 40 7.77 8.71 -14.70
C ASN A 40 6.81 8.53 -13.52
N PHE A 41 7.30 8.43 -12.27
CA PHE A 41 6.53 8.00 -11.11
C PHE A 41 6.63 8.92 -9.89
N GLY A 42 7.55 9.89 -9.89
CA GLY A 42 7.74 10.84 -8.78
C GLY A 42 8.36 10.25 -7.51
N PHE A 43 8.94 9.06 -7.58
CA PHE A 43 9.57 8.41 -6.42
C PHE A 43 10.88 9.08 -6.01
N ASN A 44 11.17 9.08 -4.71
CA ASN A 44 12.43 9.57 -4.18
C ASN A 44 13.49 8.45 -4.18
N TRP A 45 14.75 8.77 -4.48
CA TRP A 45 15.85 7.79 -4.49
C TRP A 45 16.02 7.04 -3.16
N LYS A 46 15.59 7.65 -2.03
CA LYS A 46 15.62 7.02 -0.71
C LYS A 46 14.77 5.77 -0.63
N GLU A 47 13.71 5.67 -1.42
CA GLU A 47 12.83 4.49 -1.47
C GLU A 47 13.58 3.25 -1.98
N PHE A 48 14.60 3.44 -2.80
CA PHE A 48 15.46 2.35 -3.28
C PHE A 48 16.38 1.77 -2.20
N VAL A 49 16.70 2.54 -1.17
CA VAL A 49 17.63 2.12 -0.10
C VAL A 49 16.94 1.88 1.24
N MET A 50 15.78 2.49 1.46
CA MET A 50 15.10 2.46 2.76
C MET A 50 13.82 1.64 2.73
N THR A 51 13.69 0.58 2.12
CA THR A 51 12.49 -0.27 2.07
C THR A 51 11.64 -0.19 3.34
N VAL A 52 10.67 0.70 3.35
CA VAL A 52 9.71 0.83 4.45
C VAL A 52 8.40 0.17 4.03
N PRO A 53 8.02 -0.98 4.62
CA PRO A 53 6.79 -1.66 4.26
C PRO A 53 5.57 -0.79 4.55
N SER A 54 4.64 -0.76 3.61
CA SER A 54 3.34 -0.11 3.78
C SER A 54 2.22 -0.99 3.22
N PRO A 55 1.01 -0.99 3.83
CA PRO A 55 -0.06 -1.87 3.39
C PRO A 55 -0.49 -1.54 1.97
N LEU A 56 -0.72 -2.59 1.15
CA LEU A 56 -1.29 -2.46 -0.19
C LEU A 56 -2.81 -2.55 -0.14
N MET A 57 -3.47 -1.62 -0.82
CA MET A 57 -4.92 -1.55 -0.87
C MET A 57 -5.41 -0.93 -2.18
N LEU A 58 -6.67 -1.20 -2.55
CA LEU A 58 -7.40 -0.43 -3.54
C LEU A 58 -8.28 0.60 -2.83
N VAL A 59 -8.25 1.86 -3.26
CA VAL A 59 -9.23 2.85 -2.82
C VAL A 59 -10.18 3.15 -3.96
N THR A 60 -11.47 2.97 -3.70
CA THR A 60 -12.52 3.08 -4.71
C THR A 60 -13.44 4.26 -4.46
N THR A 61 -13.93 4.86 -5.54
CA THR A 61 -14.88 5.97 -5.57
C THR A 61 -15.77 5.84 -6.81
N TYR A 62 -16.84 6.62 -6.92
CA TYR A 62 -17.52 6.82 -8.20
C TYR A 62 -17.02 8.09 -8.87
N LYS A 63 -16.68 8.00 -10.17
CA LYS A 63 -16.38 9.15 -11.01
C LYS A 63 -17.67 9.96 -11.29
N SER A 64 -17.54 11.22 -11.71
CA SER A 64 -18.68 12.10 -12.01
C SER A 64 -19.63 11.55 -13.09
N ASN A 65 -19.18 10.60 -13.91
CA ASN A 65 -20.02 9.88 -14.87
C ASN A 65 -20.70 8.62 -14.30
N GLY A 66 -20.58 8.37 -12.98
CA GLY A 66 -21.18 7.23 -12.28
C GLY A 66 -20.40 5.92 -12.39
N LEU A 67 -19.31 5.86 -13.15
CA LEU A 67 -18.50 4.64 -13.28
C LEU A 67 -17.53 4.47 -12.10
N PRO A 68 -17.31 3.23 -11.64
CA PRO A 68 -16.31 2.91 -10.64
C PRO A 68 -14.90 3.38 -11.03
N ASN A 69 -14.20 3.92 -10.05
CA ASN A 69 -12.77 4.18 -10.08
C ASN A 69 -12.08 3.34 -9.01
N ALA A 70 -10.93 2.79 -9.32
CA ALA A 70 -10.13 1.99 -8.40
C ALA A 70 -8.66 2.39 -8.48
N CYS A 71 -8.14 2.95 -7.40
CA CYS A 71 -6.77 3.45 -7.31
C CYS A 71 -5.94 2.58 -6.37
N MET A 72 -4.85 1.99 -6.88
CA MET A 72 -3.86 1.32 -6.03
C MET A 72 -3.19 2.35 -5.12
N GLN A 73 -3.14 2.03 -3.83
CA GLN A 73 -2.51 2.85 -2.79
C GLN A 73 -1.64 1.99 -1.90
N SER A 74 -0.55 2.57 -1.38
CA SER A 74 0.31 1.90 -0.43
C SER A 74 0.73 2.80 0.72
N TRP A 75 1.14 4.03 0.49
CA TRP A 75 1.59 4.90 1.58
C TRP A 75 0.42 5.35 2.45
N ALA A 76 0.13 4.53 3.47
CA ALA A 76 -0.96 4.78 4.38
C ALA A 76 -0.59 4.42 5.82
N THR A 77 -1.25 5.08 6.76
CA THR A 77 -1.27 4.71 8.17
C THR A 77 -2.69 4.76 8.69
N PHE A 78 -2.96 3.96 9.74
CA PHE A 78 -4.24 3.89 10.40
C PHE A 78 -4.09 4.31 11.86
N THR A 79 -5.03 5.09 12.38
CA THR A 79 -4.98 5.62 13.74
C THR A 79 -6.37 5.86 14.30
N CYS A 80 -6.45 5.97 15.61
CA CYS A 80 -7.68 6.36 16.31
C CYS A 80 -7.50 7.70 17.01
N ALA A 81 -8.60 8.42 17.24
CA ALA A 81 -8.59 9.60 18.07
C ALA A 81 -8.60 9.20 19.55
N ASN A 82 -7.82 9.92 20.40
CA ASN A 82 -7.83 9.70 21.85
C ASN A 82 -9.16 10.08 22.52
N LYS A 83 -9.96 10.90 21.86
CA LYS A 83 -11.29 11.31 22.32
C LYS A 83 -12.30 10.98 21.25
N GLY A 84 -13.37 10.28 21.62
CA GLY A 84 -14.35 9.75 20.70
C GLY A 84 -13.95 8.37 20.16
N ASN A 85 -14.77 7.80 19.29
CA ASN A 85 -14.59 6.46 18.72
C ASN A 85 -14.11 6.51 17.27
N GLY A 86 -13.56 7.64 16.82
CA GLY A 86 -13.13 7.81 15.42
C GLY A 86 -11.91 6.96 15.10
N TYR A 87 -11.98 6.24 13.99
CA TYR A 87 -10.87 5.50 13.38
C TYR A 87 -10.58 6.08 12.01
N TYR A 88 -9.32 6.34 11.70
CA TYR A 88 -8.92 7.12 10.54
C TYR A 88 -7.85 6.43 9.73
N ALA A 89 -7.94 6.58 8.40
CA ALA A 89 -6.85 6.29 7.47
C ALA A 89 -6.24 7.59 6.97
N ILE A 90 -4.91 7.68 6.97
CA ILE A 90 -4.18 8.77 6.34
C ILE A 90 -3.47 8.20 5.14
N LEU A 91 -3.90 8.59 3.95
CA LEU A 91 -3.30 8.23 2.68
C LEU A 91 -2.30 9.31 2.28
N ALA A 92 -1.09 8.92 1.92
CA ALA A 92 -0.06 9.83 1.45
C ALA A 92 0.10 9.74 -0.08
N SER A 93 0.72 10.75 -0.64
CA SER A 93 1.06 10.83 -2.07
C SER A 93 -0.14 10.71 -3.03
N VAL A 94 -1.29 11.23 -2.63
CA VAL A 94 -2.47 11.24 -3.49
C VAL A 94 -2.34 12.37 -4.50
N ASN A 95 -2.31 12.01 -5.80
CA ASN A 95 -2.16 12.97 -6.89
C ASN A 95 -3.46 13.75 -7.11
N LYS A 96 -3.41 15.08 -6.98
CA LYS A 96 -4.55 16.00 -7.21
C LYS A 96 -5.13 15.94 -8.63
N ASN A 97 -4.33 15.50 -9.60
CA ASN A 97 -4.76 15.34 -10.99
C ASN A 97 -5.45 14.00 -11.28
N GLY A 98 -5.34 13.03 -10.37
CA GLY A 98 -5.90 11.69 -10.52
C GLY A 98 -7.44 11.64 -10.39
N HIS A 99 -8.04 10.58 -10.95
CA HIS A 99 -9.49 10.36 -10.85
C HIS A 99 -9.94 10.14 -9.40
N PHE A 100 -9.16 9.41 -8.61
CA PHE A 100 -9.47 9.17 -7.21
C PHE A 100 -9.66 10.48 -6.44
N TYR A 101 -8.67 11.39 -6.51
CA TYR A 101 -8.76 12.66 -5.81
C TYR A 101 -9.98 13.48 -6.25
N LYS A 102 -10.18 13.63 -7.57
CA LYS A 102 -11.30 14.41 -8.11
C LYS A 102 -12.65 13.84 -7.67
N SER A 103 -12.82 12.52 -7.76
CA SER A 103 -14.05 11.85 -7.34
C SER A 103 -14.29 11.98 -5.85
N LEU A 104 -13.25 11.80 -5.03
CA LEU A 104 -13.34 11.98 -3.58
C LEU A 104 -13.73 13.41 -3.19
N LYS A 105 -13.20 14.42 -3.89
CA LYS A 105 -13.57 15.83 -3.64
C LYS A 105 -15.01 16.14 -4.04
N GLU A 106 -15.56 15.44 -5.02
CA GLU A 106 -16.95 15.60 -5.45
C GLU A 106 -17.93 14.91 -4.52
N THR A 107 -17.62 13.67 -4.07
CA THR A 107 -18.57 12.84 -3.32
C THR A 107 -18.34 12.86 -1.81
N GLY A 108 -17.10 13.04 -1.37
CA GLY A 108 -16.68 12.89 0.02
C GLY A 108 -16.61 11.42 0.48
N ASP A 109 -16.87 10.46 -0.39
CA ASP A 109 -17.03 9.04 -0.08
C ASP A 109 -15.98 8.17 -0.76
N ALA A 110 -15.45 7.20 -0.02
CA ALA A 110 -14.52 6.20 -0.55
C ALA A 110 -14.65 4.86 0.19
N VAL A 111 -14.20 3.78 -0.44
CA VAL A 111 -13.98 2.49 0.24
C VAL A 111 -12.52 2.10 0.09
N ILE A 112 -11.90 1.70 1.21
CA ILE A 112 -10.54 1.14 1.23
C ILE A 112 -10.69 -0.37 1.24
N ASN A 113 -10.15 -1.04 0.21
CA ASN A 113 -10.33 -2.47 -0.02
C ASN A 113 -8.97 -3.18 0.13
N PHE A 114 -8.86 -4.11 1.07
CA PHE A 114 -7.67 -4.93 1.28
C PHE A 114 -7.77 -6.24 0.49
N MET A 115 -6.79 -6.44 -0.37
CA MET A 115 -6.73 -7.58 -1.28
C MET A 115 -5.84 -8.69 -0.74
N SER A 116 -6.14 -9.93 -1.13
CA SER A 116 -5.23 -11.07 -0.96
C SER A 116 -4.24 -11.17 -2.12
N ALA A 117 -3.19 -11.99 -1.95
CA ALA A 117 -2.21 -12.27 -3.01
C ALA A 117 -2.86 -12.92 -4.26
N GLU A 118 -3.94 -13.67 -4.10
CA GLU A 118 -4.64 -14.34 -5.19
C GLU A 118 -5.20 -13.38 -6.23
N ILE A 119 -5.73 -12.25 -5.78
CA ILE A 119 -6.35 -11.25 -6.67
C ILE A 119 -5.42 -10.09 -7.01
N PHE A 120 -4.17 -10.10 -6.50
CA PHE A 120 -3.22 -9.00 -6.66
C PHE A 120 -3.03 -8.57 -8.12
N THR A 121 -2.89 -9.53 -9.05
CA THR A 121 -2.72 -9.22 -10.48
C THR A 121 -3.93 -8.48 -11.07
N LYS A 122 -5.15 -8.84 -10.66
CA LYS A 122 -6.36 -8.12 -11.06
C LYS A 122 -6.39 -6.70 -10.49
N CYS A 123 -6.01 -6.55 -9.23
CA CYS A 123 -5.92 -5.23 -8.59
C CYS A 123 -4.88 -4.35 -9.30
N MET A 124 -3.72 -4.87 -9.66
CA MET A 124 -2.71 -4.16 -10.43
C MET A 124 -3.19 -3.75 -11.84
N ALA A 125 -4.12 -4.51 -12.43
CA ALA A 125 -4.67 -4.17 -13.75
C ALA A 125 -5.48 -2.86 -13.73
N THR A 126 -5.98 -2.40 -12.56
CA THR A 126 -6.70 -1.12 -12.42
C THR A 126 -5.82 0.07 -12.84
N ILE A 127 -4.50 0.00 -12.63
CA ILE A 127 -3.55 1.03 -13.04
C ILE A 127 -3.58 1.25 -14.57
N LYS A 128 -3.65 0.15 -15.36
CA LYS A 128 -3.72 0.21 -16.83
C LYS A 128 -5.10 0.63 -17.33
N ASN A 129 -6.14 0.30 -16.56
CA ASN A 129 -7.52 0.58 -16.90
C ASN A 129 -8.00 1.95 -16.38
N ASN A 130 -7.11 2.78 -15.84
CA ASN A 130 -7.40 4.09 -15.26
C ASN A 130 -7.77 5.12 -16.35
N GLN A 131 -9.00 5.02 -16.86
CA GLN A 131 -9.54 5.91 -17.87
C GLN A 131 -10.92 6.40 -17.43
N PHE A 132 -11.23 7.67 -17.69
CA PHE A 132 -12.48 8.29 -17.23
C PHE A 132 -13.74 7.53 -17.68
N LYS A 133 -13.76 7.00 -18.91
CA LYS A 133 -14.92 6.32 -19.50
C LYS A 133 -14.97 4.81 -19.26
N ILE A 134 -14.08 4.26 -18.46
CA ILE A 134 -13.99 2.83 -18.19
C ILE A 134 -14.45 2.57 -16.74
N ASP A 135 -15.22 1.51 -16.52
CA ASP A 135 -15.39 0.88 -15.22
C ASP A 135 -14.09 0.14 -14.89
N GLU A 136 -13.27 0.72 -14.00
CA GLU A 136 -11.93 0.22 -13.72
C GLU A 136 -11.96 -1.10 -12.95
N ILE A 137 -13.01 -1.35 -12.15
CA ILE A 137 -13.20 -2.58 -11.41
C ILE A 137 -13.55 -3.72 -12.39
N ALA A 138 -14.60 -3.54 -13.19
CA ALA A 138 -15.04 -4.56 -14.14
C ALA A 138 -13.98 -4.83 -15.24
N ALA A 139 -13.33 -3.79 -15.77
CA ALA A 139 -12.27 -3.93 -16.78
C ALA A 139 -11.04 -4.68 -16.26
N SER A 140 -10.85 -4.72 -14.95
CA SER A 140 -9.75 -5.46 -14.30
C SER A 140 -10.14 -6.89 -13.89
N GLY A 141 -11.36 -7.32 -14.22
CA GLY A 141 -11.88 -8.64 -13.87
C GLY A 141 -12.24 -8.78 -12.39
N LEU A 142 -12.60 -7.67 -11.75
CA LEU A 142 -13.08 -7.57 -10.38
C LEU A 142 -14.58 -7.24 -10.39
N THR A 143 -15.25 -7.45 -9.26
CA THR A 143 -16.70 -7.21 -9.07
C THR A 143 -16.91 -6.01 -8.16
N ALA A 144 -17.66 -5.01 -8.66
CA ALA A 144 -18.07 -3.89 -7.85
C ALA A 144 -19.29 -4.28 -7.01
N GLY A 145 -19.13 -4.26 -5.70
CA GLY A 145 -20.18 -4.45 -4.73
C GLY A 145 -20.77 -3.13 -4.22
N LYS A 146 -21.93 -3.21 -3.58
CA LYS A 146 -22.63 -2.06 -3.01
C LYS A 146 -22.17 -1.83 -1.57
N ALA A 147 -21.65 -0.65 -1.28
CA ALA A 147 -21.41 -0.19 0.09
C ALA A 147 -22.71 0.04 0.87
N SER A 148 -22.65 -0.01 2.19
CA SER A 148 -23.81 0.12 3.08
C SER A 148 -24.04 1.56 3.54
N TRP A 149 -22.98 2.34 3.72
CA TRP A 149 -23.03 3.66 4.39
C TRP A 149 -22.44 4.81 3.55
N VAL A 150 -21.73 4.51 2.45
CA VAL A 150 -21.13 5.51 1.56
C VAL A 150 -21.55 5.31 0.11
N ASN A 151 -21.48 6.35 -0.69
CA ASN A 151 -21.70 6.28 -2.13
C ASN A 151 -20.40 6.04 -2.87
N ALA A 152 -19.80 4.87 -2.63
CA ALA A 152 -18.60 4.38 -3.34
C ALA A 152 -18.71 2.85 -3.46
N PRO A 153 -18.14 2.22 -4.52
CA PRO A 153 -18.21 0.77 -4.67
C PRO A 153 -17.20 0.09 -3.76
N LEU A 154 -17.54 -1.05 -3.15
CA LEU A 154 -16.55 -1.97 -2.63
C LEU A 154 -16.10 -2.96 -3.72
N VAL A 155 -15.00 -3.67 -3.49
CA VAL A 155 -14.53 -4.78 -4.33
C VAL A 155 -14.85 -6.08 -3.63
N GLU A 156 -15.75 -6.89 -4.22
CA GLU A 156 -16.32 -8.11 -3.61
C GLU A 156 -15.22 -9.13 -3.25
N GLU A 157 -14.18 -9.25 -4.06
CA GLU A 157 -13.10 -10.22 -3.86
C GLU A 157 -12.07 -9.79 -2.80
N CYS A 158 -12.16 -8.57 -2.28
CA CYS A 158 -11.30 -8.11 -1.19
C CYS A 158 -11.80 -8.62 0.15
N PHE A 159 -10.92 -9.17 0.97
CA PHE A 159 -11.29 -9.78 2.24
C PHE A 159 -11.72 -8.78 3.33
N MET A 160 -11.40 -7.51 3.14
CA MET A 160 -11.83 -6.43 4.04
C MET A 160 -12.06 -5.15 3.25
N ASN A 161 -13.21 -4.53 3.49
CA ASN A 161 -13.60 -3.27 2.88
C ASN A 161 -13.96 -2.28 3.99
N LEU A 162 -13.28 -1.12 4.02
CA LEU A 162 -13.50 -0.07 5.00
C LEU A 162 -14.21 1.10 4.33
N GLU A 163 -15.48 1.30 4.66
CA GLU A 163 -16.26 2.44 4.17
C GLU A 163 -15.84 3.71 4.88
N SER A 164 -15.57 4.76 4.13
CA SER A 164 -14.90 5.93 4.65
C SER A 164 -15.41 7.25 4.07
N LYS A 165 -15.26 8.31 4.87
CA LYS A 165 -15.60 9.68 4.51
C LYS A 165 -14.38 10.59 4.57
N TYR A 166 -14.29 11.50 3.61
CA TYR A 166 -13.27 12.54 3.57
C TYR A 166 -13.40 13.48 4.77
N VAL A 167 -12.26 13.76 5.43
CA VAL A 167 -12.19 14.67 6.57
C VAL A 167 -11.38 15.92 6.23
N TRP A 168 -10.11 15.73 5.83
CA TRP A 168 -9.21 16.81 5.46
C TRP A 168 -8.10 16.36 4.52
N GLU A 169 -7.44 17.34 3.92
CA GLU A 169 -6.19 17.13 3.17
C GLU A 169 -5.13 18.13 3.59
N LYS A 170 -3.87 17.79 3.35
CA LYS A 170 -2.72 18.66 3.61
C LYS A 170 -1.61 18.42 2.58
N GLU A 171 -1.06 19.51 2.04
CA GLU A 171 0.18 19.44 1.24
C GLU A 171 1.37 19.08 2.14
N ILE A 172 2.26 18.23 1.64
CA ILE A 172 3.53 17.89 2.32
C ILE A 172 4.52 19.02 2.11
N ALA A 173 4.59 19.52 0.86
CA ALA A 173 5.38 20.70 0.50
C ALA A 173 4.48 21.72 -0.23
N PRO A 174 4.71 23.03 -0.05
CA PRO A 174 3.92 24.05 -0.71
C PRO A 174 3.96 23.90 -2.24
N GLY A 175 2.77 23.83 -2.86
CA GLY A 175 2.63 23.71 -4.31
C GLY A 175 2.84 22.31 -4.87
N ASP A 176 2.93 21.28 -4.02
CA ASP A 176 3.01 19.89 -4.47
C ASP A 176 1.69 19.44 -5.11
N ASP A 177 1.82 18.66 -6.18
CA ASP A 177 0.68 17.99 -6.83
C ASP A 177 0.14 16.81 -6.02
N HIS A 178 0.87 16.37 -4.98
CA HIS A 178 0.48 15.28 -4.10
C HIS A 178 0.14 15.79 -2.70
N VAL A 179 -0.90 15.21 -2.12
CA VAL A 179 -1.40 15.56 -0.79
C VAL A 179 -1.50 14.35 0.13
N LEU A 180 -1.51 14.64 1.44
CA LEU A 180 -2.06 13.74 2.45
C LEU A 180 -3.57 13.89 2.47
N ILE A 181 -4.29 12.78 2.56
CA ILE A 181 -5.76 12.75 2.73
C ILE A 181 -6.08 11.97 3.99
N CYS A 182 -6.93 12.54 4.84
CA CYS A 182 -7.51 11.85 5.98
C CYS A 182 -8.93 11.41 5.65
N LEU A 183 -9.19 10.13 5.86
CA LEU A 183 -10.49 9.50 5.74
C LEU A 183 -10.94 8.97 7.11
N GLU A 184 -12.15 9.24 7.53
CA GLU A 184 -12.77 8.61 8.69
C GLU A 184 -13.41 7.30 8.26
N ILE A 185 -13.07 6.20 8.94
CA ILE A 185 -13.67 4.88 8.71
C ILE A 185 -14.97 4.83 9.49
N ILE A 186 -16.08 4.69 8.78
CA ILE A 186 -17.44 4.68 9.37
C ILE A 186 -18.08 3.30 9.39
N GLY A 187 -17.52 2.33 8.69
CA GLY A 187 -17.99 0.95 8.66
C GLY A 187 -16.97 0.02 8.03
N ALA A 188 -17.14 -1.29 8.28
CA ALA A 188 -16.26 -2.32 7.74
C ALA A 188 -17.05 -3.56 7.34
N HIS A 189 -16.66 -4.18 6.23
CA HIS A 189 -17.04 -5.53 5.80
C HIS A 189 -15.79 -6.39 5.88
N ILE A 190 -15.88 -7.56 6.50
CA ILE A 190 -14.73 -8.42 6.77
C ILE A 190 -15.15 -9.86 6.57
N ASP A 191 -14.40 -10.63 5.79
CA ASP A 191 -14.65 -12.05 5.56
C ASP A 191 -14.46 -12.88 6.84
N ASP A 192 -15.23 -13.95 6.97
CA ASP A 192 -15.21 -14.86 8.12
C ASP A 192 -13.80 -15.43 8.39
N GLU A 193 -13.04 -15.71 7.35
CA GLU A 193 -11.66 -16.22 7.48
C GLU A 193 -10.74 -15.21 8.18
N HIS A 194 -10.93 -13.92 7.93
CA HIS A 194 -10.16 -12.85 8.54
C HIS A 194 -10.63 -12.55 9.97
N LEU A 195 -11.93 -12.66 10.25
CA LEU A 195 -12.46 -12.55 11.61
C LEU A 195 -11.92 -13.64 12.53
N SER A 196 -11.64 -14.82 12.01
CA SER A 196 -11.09 -15.96 12.78
C SER A 196 -9.56 -16.00 12.84
N ASP A 197 -8.88 -14.88 12.56
CA ASP A 197 -7.42 -14.75 12.60
C ASP A 197 -6.67 -15.65 11.60
N ARG A 198 -7.35 -16.15 10.60
CA ARG A 198 -6.78 -16.98 9.53
C ARG A 198 -6.27 -16.13 8.38
N THR A 199 -5.34 -15.22 8.65
CA THR A 199 -4.58 -14.53 7.61
C THR A 199 -3.60 -15.53 7.01
N GLY A 200 -4.07 -16.41 6.13
CA GLY A 200 -3.27 -17.45 5.50
C GLY A 200 -2.11 -16.92 4.64
N GLU A 201 -1.48 -17.78 3.87
CA GLU A 201 -0.37 -17.44 2.96
C GLU A 201 -0.74 -16.36 1.92
N ASN A 202 -2.03 -16.19 1.63
CA ASN A 202 -2.56 -15.21 0.70
C ASN A 202 -3.06 -13.92 1.37
N GLY A 203 -2.72 -13.71 2.65
CA GLY A 203 -3.25 -12.64 3.49
C GLY A 203 -2.76 -11.23 3.16
N ILE A 204 -2.53 -10.42 4.20
CA ILE A 204 -2.24 -8.99 4.08
C ILE A 204 -0.98 -8.75 3.24
N LEU A 205 -1.10 -7.90 2.22
CA LEU A 205 -0.02 -7.49 1.35
C LEU A 205 0.59 -6.16 1.80
N PHE A 206 1.92 -6.09 1.66
CA PHE A 206 2.69 -4.87 1.86
C PHE A 206 3.46 -4.53 0.59
N ASN A 207 3.43 -3.28 0.19
CA ASN A 207 4.40 -2.76 -0.75
C ASN A 207 5.74 -2.60 -0.04
N ILE A 208 6.80 -3.16 -0.58
CA ILE A 208 8.16 -3.02 -0.08
C ILE A 208 9.05 -2.22 -1.03
N HIS A 209 8.43 -1.59 -2.03
CA HIS A 209 9.08 -0.74 -3.02
C HIS A 209 10.28 -1.40 -3.72
N HIS A 210 11.10 -0.60 -4.35
CA HIS A 210 12.30 -1.05 -5.05
C HIS A 210 13.43 -1.32 -4.09
N GLN A 211 13.53 -2.55 -3.56
CA GLN A 211 14.72 -2.97 -2.85
C GLN A 211 15.91 -3.06 -3.82
N GLN A 212 16.72 -2.03 -3.86
CA GLN A 212 17.99 -2.10 -4.59
C GLN A 212 19.14 -1.91 -3.61
N ASN A 213 20.14 -2.78 -3.69
CA ASN A 213 21.43 -2.48 -3.11
C ASN A 213 22.11 -1.47 -4.05
N PRO A 214 22.34 -0.22 -3.62
CA PRO A 214 22.95 0.80 -4.46
C PRO A 214 24.39 0.48 -4.86
N GLU A 215 25.00 -0.53 -4.25
CA GLU A 215 26.35 -1.02 -4.58
C GLU A 215 26.32 -2.11 -5.66
N LEU A 216 25.17 -2.67 -5.97
CA LEU A 216 24.99 -3.63 -7.05
C LEU A 216 24.65 -2.90 -8.35
N THR A 217 25.37 -3.23 -9.41
CA THR A 217 25.18 -2.64 -10.75
C THR A 217 24.00 -3.22 -11.52
N GLU A 218 23.34 -4.25 -10.99
CA GLU A 218 22.21 -4.89 -11.65
C GLU A 218 20.94 -4.06 -11.46
N LYS A 219 20.33 -3.66 -12.58
CA LYS A 219 19.04 -2.97 -12.63
C LYS A 219 17.93 -3.97 -12.31
N THR A 220 17.48 -4.04 -11.07
CA THR A 220 16.26 -4.76 -10.73
C THR A 220 15.08 -3.77 -10.71
N GLY A 221 14.56 -3.44 -11.90
CA GLY A 221 13.52 -2.42 -12.06
C GLY A 221 12.11 -2.86 -11.69
N HIS A 222 11.92 -3.67 -10.63
CA HIS A 222 10.61 -4.18 -10.23
C HIS A 222 10.27 -3.73 -8.81
N ASP A 223 9.03 -3.24 -8.64
CA ASP A 223 8.40 -3.13 -7.32
C ASP A 223 8.08 -4.52 -6.78
N TRP A 224 8.22 -4.67 -5.47
CA TRP A 224 7.94 -5.90 -4.78
C TRP A 224 6.79 -5.72 -3.79
N ALA A 225 5.91 -6.70 -3.75
CA ALA A 225 4.95 -6.87 -2.68
C ALA A 225 5.38 -8.06 -1.80
N ALA A 226 5.21 -7.90 -0.49
CA ALA A 226 5.40 -8.98 0.48
C ALA A 226 4.06 -9.42 1.05
N VAL A 227 3.95 -10.71 1.34
CA VAL A 227 2.81 -11.29 2.06
C VAL A 227 3.20 -11.46 3.53
N LEU A 228 2.31 -11.11 4.45
CA LEU A 228 2.51 -11.40 5.87
C LEU A 228 2.51 -12.92 6.09
N SER A 229 3.68 -13.50 6.36
CA SER A 229 3.86 -14.96 6.46
C SER A 229 4.01 -15.48 7.89
N LYS A 230 4.27 -14.60 8.87
CA LYS A 230 4.52 -14.99 10.25
C LYS A 230 4.06 -13.92 11.24
N LYS A 231 3.39 -14.37 12.29
CA LYS A 231 3.06 -13.54 13.46
C LYS A 231 4.06 -13.81 14.57
N ILE A 232 4.37 -12.77 15.35
CA ILE A 232 5.20 -12.86 16.56
C ILE A 232 4.34 -12.33 17.69
N ASP A 233 4.21 -13.11 18.75
CA ASP A 233 3.53 -12.67 19.97
C ASP A 233 4.31 -11.51 20.60
N MET A 234 3.62 -10.41 20.83
CA MET A 234 4.22 -9.22 21.45
C MET A 234 4.13 -9.25 22.98
N GLY A 235 3.47 -10.26 23.56
CA GLY A 235 3.26 -10.35 25.00
C GLY A 235 2.19 -9.41 25.54
N GLU A 236 2.05 -9.38 26.85
CA GLU A 236 1.20 -8.40 27.56
C GLU A 236 2.02 -7.14 27.87
N TYR A 237 1.43 -5.95 27.74
CA TYR A 237 2.04 -4.66 28.06
C TYR A 237 1.59 -4.18 29.43
#